data_774ee174fcf42f60c9e3793993ed5ad6
#
_entry.id   774ee174fcf42f60c9e3793993ed5ad6
#
_cell.length_a   1.000
_cell.length_b   1.000
_cell.length_c   1.000
_cell.angle_alpha   90.00
_cell.angle_beta   90.00
_cell.angle_gamma   90.00
#
_symmetry.space_group_name_H-M   'P 1'
#
loop_
_entity.id
_entity.type
_entity.pdbx_description
1 polymer ?
#
loop_
_entity_poly.entity_id
_entity_poly.type
_entity_poly.pdbx_seq_one_letter_code
_entity_poly.pdbx_strand_id
1 'polypeptide(L)'
;EDTSISAASANPESIQFNNDGSKMFVLDHDNAAVDEYTLSTPYDSTTVSSSKTKATTGVAGDKNGLSFNDDGTKMYVVGTDGGGQGVINESTLSTAFDVSTASSVNTEVITGADVPTGLTFNNDGTKMFVTDNSTNNVVSFELATPYDTTVLGTSATTAVGNSETGPEDMTFNADGTKMFVVGSTGNSVYEYSLSTAFDLSTST
;
A
#
# COMPACT_ATOMS: atom_id res chain seq x y z
N GLU A 1 27.93 -0.59 -1.05
CA GLU A 1 27.86 -2.06 -1.07
C GLU A 1 26.40 -2.44 -1.16
N ASP A 2 26.02 -3.25 -2.19
CA ASP A 2 24.69 -3.83 -2.26
C ASP A 2 24.56 -4.89 -1.17
N THR A 3 23.74 -4.61 -0.18
CA THR A 3 23.40 -5.58 0.84
C THR A 3 21.99 -6.09 0.58
N SER A 4 21.85 -7.37 0.30
CA SER A 4 20.55 -8.02 0.19
C SER A 4 20.19 -8.66 1.53
N ILE A 5 18.99 -8.38 2.02
CA ILE A 5 18.36 -9.27 2.98
C ILE A 5 17.85 -10.45 2.16
N SER A 6 18.27 -11.66 2.52
CA SER A 6 17.51 -12.82 2.10
C SER A 6 16.18 -12.76 2.85
N ALA A 7 15.23 -12.06 2.27
CA ALA A 7 13.85 -12.16 2.72
C ALA A 7 13.49 -13.65 2.70
N ALA A 8 12.74 -14.12 3.69
CA ALA A 8 12.09 -15.42 3.61
C ALA A 8 11.09 -15.48 2.44
N SER A 9 10.93 -14.37 1.75
CA SER A 9 10.04 -14.07 0.64
C SER A 9 10.63 -14.54 -0.69
N ALA A 10 9.85 -15.33 -1.42
CA ALA A 10 10.19 -15.76 -2.76
C ALA A 10 9.84 -14.71 -3.82
N ASN A 11 8.85 -13.82 -3.54
CA ASN A 11 8.37 -12.80 -4.45
C ASN A 11 7.91 -11.55 -3.66
N PRO A 12 8.86 -10.65 -3.25
CA PRO A 12 8.52 -9.43 -2.53
C PRO A 12 7.89 -8.40 -3.45
N GLU A 13 6.72 -7.85 -3.07
CA GLU A 13 5.95 -6.88 -3.86
C GLU A 13 5.91 -5.49 -3.25
N SER A 14 5.94 -5.37 -1.93
CA SER A 14 5.86 -4.07 -1.27
C SER A 14 6.75 -4.03 -0.03
N ILE A 15 7.27 -2.84 0.26
CA ILE A 15 8.11 -2.57 1.42
C ILE A 15 7.61 -1.34 2.17
N GLN A 16 7.54 -1.44 3.49
CA GLN A 16 7.19 -0.34 4.39
C GLN A 16 8.13 -0.30 5.59
N PHE A 17 8.27 0.87 6.21
CA PHE A 17 8.94 1.04 7.50
C PHE A 17 7.96 1.60 8.52
N ASN A 18 8.18 1.33 9.80
CA ASN A 18 7.53 2.08 10.85
C ASN A 18 8.12 3.50 10.98
N ASN A 19 7.50 4.35 11.78
CA ASN A 19 7.81 5.77 11.83
C ASN A 19 9.25 6.10 12.25
N ASP A 20 9.89 5.25 13.04
CA ASP A 20 11.25 5.46 13.52
C ASP A 20 12.30 4.62 12.76
N GLY A 21 11.87 3.85 11.77
CA GLY A 21 12.74 3.00 10.96
C GLY A 21 13.32 1.79 11.68
N SER A 22 12.89 1.50 12.90
CA SER A 22 13.37 0.34 13.65
C SER A 22 12.78 -0.98 13.17
N LYS A 23 11.71 -0.91 12.35
CA LYS A 23 11.07 -2.06 11.74
C LYS A 23 10.89 -1.85 10.24
N MET A 24 11.07 -2.92 9.49
CA MET A 24 10.80 -3.02 8.07
C MET A 24 9.78 -4.13 7.83
N PHE A 25 8.85 -3.90 6.92
CA PHE A 25 7.81 -4.84 6.54
C PHE A 25 7.91 -5.13 5.05
N VAL A 26 7.78 -6.39 4.68
CA VAL A 26 7.79 -6.85 3.29
C VAL A 26 6.55 -7.67 3.04
N LEU A 27 5.79 -7.30 2.01
CA LEU A 27 4.69 -8.11 1.51
C LEU A 27 5.23 -9.18 0.58
N ASP A 28 4.95 -10.43 0.88
CA ASP A 28 5.30 -11.60 0.07
C ASP A 28 4.07 -12.13 -0.66
N HIS A 29 4.10 -12.01 -1.98
CA HIS A 29 3.04 -12.46 -2.85
C HIS A 29 2.85 -13.99 -2.77
N ASP A 30 3.92 -14.76 -2.93
CA ASP A 30 3.83 -16.23 -3.07
C ASP A 30 3.45 -16.93 -1.77
N ASN A 31 3.97 -16.44 -0.65
CA ASN A 31 3.63 -16.97 0.69
C ASN A 31 2.36 -16.36 1.27
N ALA A 32 1.76 -15.38 0.58
CA ALA A 32 0.59 -14.65 1.07
C ALA A 32 0.78 -14.15 2.51
N ALA A 33 1.86 -13.42 2.76
CA ALA A 33 2.28 -13.04 4.09
C ALA A 33 2.89 -11.63 4.13
N VAL A 34 2.88 -11.02 5.30
CA VAL A 34 3.69 -9.85 5.63
C VAL A 34 4.79 -10.29 6.59
N ASP A 35 6.03 -10.09 6.18
CA ASP A 35 7.21 -10.33 7.00
C ASP A 35 7.64 -9.02 7.69
N GLU A 36 7.76 -9.05 9.02
CA GLU A 36 8.29 -7.97 9.85
C GLU A 36 9.74 -8.28 10.20
N TYR A 37 10.62 -7.33 9.99
CA TYR A 37 12.03 -7.37 10.35
C TYR A 37 12.31 -6.28 11.39
N THR A 38 12.95 -6.65 12.51
CA THR A 38 13.46 -5.69 13.48
C THR A 38 14.88 -5.30 13.11
N LEU A 39 15.16 -4.00 13.05
CA LEU A 39 16.47 -3.44 12.73
C LEU A 39 17.12 -2.89 13.99
N SER A 40 18.39 -3.26 14.26
CA SER A 40 19.13 -2.71 15.39
C SER A 40 19.64 -1.28 15.15
N THR A 41 19.72 -0.89 13.86
CA THR A 41 19.98 0.49 13.44
C THR A 41 18.83 0.91 12.52
N PRO A 42 18.10 2.00 12.83
CA PRO A 42 16.98 2.46 12.01
C PRO A 42 17.36 2.64 10.54
N TYR A 43 16.48 2.15 9.64
CA TYR A 43 16.64 2.19 8.17
C TYR A 43 17.89 1.49 7.63
N ASP A 44 18.58 0.70 8.43
CA ASP A 44 19.73 -0.09 7.99
C ASP A 44 19.35 -1.57 7.93
N SER A 45 19.00 -2.01 6.72
CA SER A 45 18.56 -3.39 6.45
C SER A 45 19.64 -4.44 6.71
N THR A 46 20.92 -4.04 6.80
CA THR A 46 22.01 -4.95 7.13
C THR A 46 22.01 -5.38 8.60
N THR A 47 21.23 -4.69 9.44
CA THR A 47 21.18 -4.85 10.89
C THR A 47 19.95 -5.62 11.38
N VAL A 48 19.34 -6.44 10.51
CA VAL A 48 18.21 -7.31 10.90
C VAL A 48 18.60 -8.18 12.08
N SER A 49 17.85 -8.08 13.17
CA SER A 49 18.09 -8.83 14.42
C SER A 49 17.06 -9.92 14.68
N SER A 50 15.85 -9.77 14.14
CA SER A 50 14.77 -10.76 14.25
C SER A 50 13.73 -10.55 13.16
N SER A 51 12.93 -11.59 12.89
CA SER A 51 11.82 -11.52 11.97
C SER A 51 10.57 -12.21 12.52
N LYS A 52 9.41 -11.77 12.08
CA LYS A 52 8.10 -12.37 12.31
C LYS A 52 7.36 -12.43 10.99
N THR A 53 6.43 -13.36 10.85
CA THR A 53 5.61 -13.52 9.66
C THR A 53 4.13 -13.58 10.05
N LYS A 54 3.28 -12.90 9.29
CA LYS A 54 1.83 -12.97 9.40
C LYS A 54 1.22 -13.28 8.04
N ALA A 55 0.51 -14.41 7.95
CA ALA A 55 -0.27 -14.72 6.76
C ALA A 55 -1.34 -13.65 6.50
N THR A 56 -1.44 -13.18 5.26
CA THR A 56 -2.51 -12.28 4.83
C THR A 56 -3.81 -13.08 4.70
N THR A 57 -4.90 -12.54 5.21
CA THR A 57 -6.23 -13.13 5.08
C THR A 57 -7.12 -12.19 4.28
N GLY A 58 -8.06 -12.73 3.51
CA GLY A 58 -9.02 -11.94 2.76
C GLY A 58 -8.57 -11.49 1.37
N VAL A 59 -7.28 -11.51 1.05
CA VAL A 59 -6.74 -11.29 -0.30
C VAL A 59 -6.31 -12.64 -0.85
N ALA A 60 -7.20 -13.30 -1.58
CA ALA A 60 -7.02 -14.69 -1.99
C ALA A 60 -6.24 -14.85 -3.30
N GLY A 61 -6.26 -13.83 -4.16
CA GLY A 61 -5.48 -13.75 -5.40
C GLY A 61 -4.13 -13.06 -5.19
N ASP A 62 -3.76 -12.16 -6.10
CA ASP A 62 -2.51 -11.41 -6.05
C ASP A 62 -2.49 -10.46 -4.84
N LYS A 63 -1.35 -10.29 -4.18
CA LYS A 63 -1.11 -9.36 -3.08
C LYS A 63 -0.02 -8.41 -3.53
N ASN A 64 -0.36 -7.14 -3.71
CA ASN A 64 0.50 -6.21 -4.41
C ASN A 64 0.94 -5.01 -3.54
N GLY A 65 0.04 -4.44 -2.74
CA GLY A 65 0.31 -3.25 -1.94
C GLY A 65 0.12 -3.45 -0.45
N LEU A 66 1.00 -2.86 0.35
CA LEU A 66 0.99 -2.85 1.81
C LEU A 66 1.05 -1.43 2.34
N SER A 67 0.23 -1.12 3.33
CA SER A 67 0.31 0.15 4.06
C SER A 67 -0.06 -0.01 5.52
N PHE A 68 0.30 0.97 6.35
CA PHE A 68 -0.12 1.09 7.74
C PHE A 68 -0.75 2.47 7.96
N ASN A 69 -1.59 2.59 8.98
CA ASN A 69 -1.97 3.91 9.50
C ASN A 69 -0.81 4.51 10.32
N ASP A 70 -0.90 5.80 10.63
CA ASP A 70 0.19 6.56 11.26
C ASP A 70 0.66 5.99 12.60
N ASP A 71 -0.24 5.45 13.40
CA ASP A 71 0.09 4.91 14.72
C ASP A 71 0.44 3.40 14.70
N GLY A 72 0.36 2.76 13.53
CA GLY A 72 0.70 1.36 13.34
C GLY A 72 -0.28 0.37 13.95
N THR A 73 -1.48 0.81 14.32
CA THR A 73 -2.52 -0.06 14.89
C THR A 73 -3.37 -0.74 13.83
N LYS A 74 -3.24 -0.31 12.57
CA LYS A 74 -3.93 -0.90 11.41
C LYS A 74 -2.92 -1.20 10.30
N MET A 75 -3.15 -2.33 9.64
CA MET A 75 -2.39 -2.78 8.47
C MET A 75 -3.37 -3.07 7.34
N TYR A 76 -2.99 -2.66 6.13
CA TYR A 76 -3.80 -2.81 4.92
C TYR A 76 -3.01 -3.56 3.86
N VAL A 77 -3.68 -4.52 3.22
CA VAL A 77 -3.15 -5.21 2.03
C VAL A 77 -4.15 -5.07 0.91
N VAL A 78 -3.70 -4.59 -0.24
CA VAL A 78 -4.50 -4.57 -1.48
C VAL A 78 -4.02 -5.63 -2.45
N GLY A 79 -4.94 -6.10 -3.26
CA GLY A 79 -4.68 -7.11 -4.27
C GLY A 79 -5.99 -7.59 -4.88
N THR A 80 -6.02 -8.84 -5.40
CA THR A 80 -7.22 -9.39 -5.98
C THR A 80 -7.85 -10.47 -5.08
N ASP A 81 -9.15 -10.68 -5.21
CA ASP A 81 -9.79 -11.90 -4.70
C ASP A 81 -9.47 -13.09 -5.63
N GLY A 82 -9.92 -14.31 -5.25
CA GLY A 82 -9.72 -15.48 -6.10
C GLY A 82 -10.48 -15.45 -7.44
N GLY A 83 -11.33 -14.46 -7.67
CA GLY A 83 -12.07 -14.18 -8.89
C GLY A 83 -11.46 -13.10 -9.77
N GLY A 84 -10.40 -12.44 -9.31
CA GLY A 84 -9.73 -11.35 -10.02
C GLY A 84 -10.35 -9.98 -9.80
N GLN A 85 -11.16 -9.80 -8.75
CA GLN A 85 -11.72 -8.52 -8.35
C GLN A 85 -10.79 -7.83 -7.35
N GLY A 86 -10.55 -6.53 -7.51
CA GLY A 86 -9.72 -5.76 -6.60
C GLY A 86 -10.34 -5.66 -5.20
N VAL A 87 -9.55 -5.95 -4.18
CA VAL A 87 -9.95 -5.93 -2.78
C VAL A 87 -8.91 -5.27 -1.89
N ILE A 88 -9.36 -4.72 -0.78
CA ILE A 88 -8.54 -4.29 0.35
C ILE A 88 -8.90 -5.11 1.58
N ASN A 89 -7.90 -5.63 2.27
CA ASN A 89 -8.04 -6.22 3.59
C ASN A 89 -7.50 -5.27 4.65
N GLU A 90 -8.33 -4.95 5.64
CA GLU A 90 -7.95 -4.22 6.86
C GLU A 90 -7.71 -5.22 7.99
N SER A 91 -6.60 -5.08 8.69
CA SER A 91 -6.28 -5.80 9.92
C SER A 91 -5.98 -4.83 11.05
N THR A 92 -6.50 -5.12 12.25
CA THR A 92 -6.15 -4.40 13.48
C THR A 92 -4.99 -5.10 14.17
N LEU A 93 -4.00 -4.32 14.62
CA LEU A 93 -2.86 -4.79 15.40
C LEU A 93 -3.05 -4.40 16.87
N SER A 94 -3.11 -5.38 17.78
CA SER A 94 -3.22 -5.10 19.21
C SER A 94 -1.95 -4.51 19.83
N THR A 95 -0.83 -4.64 19.13
CA THR A 95 0.43 -3.95 19.39
C THR A 95 0.88 -3.24 18.13
N ALA A 96 1.10 -1.93 18.20
CA ALA A 96 1.46 -1.11 17.05
C ALA A 96 2.69 -1.66 16.32
N PHE A 97 2.59 -1.79 15.00
CA PHE A 97 3.66 -2.31 14.14
C PHE A 97 4.17 -3.71 14.56
N ASP A 98 3.32 -4.56 15.14
CA ASP A 98 3.64 -5.96 15.40
C ASP A 98 2.66 -6.84 14.61
N VAL A 99 3.12 -7.31 13.44
CA VAL A 99 2.27 -8.07 12.51
C VAL A 99 1.79 -9.39 13.11
N SER A 100 2.51 -9.95 14.09
CA SER A 100 2.08 -11.19 14.76
C SER A 100 0.78 -11.02 15.57
N THR A 101 0.43 -9.77 15.91
CA THR A 101 -0.78 -9.41 16.65
C THR A 101 -1.96 -9.05 15.75
N ALA A 102 -1.77 -9.09 14.42
CA ALA A 102 -2.78 -8.70 13.47
C ALA A 102 -4.00 -9.65 13.49
N SER A 103 -5.18 -9.05 13.50
CA SER A 103 -6.47 -9.72 13.37
C SER A 103 -7.22 -9.07 12.21
N SER A 104 -7.61 -9.85 11.19
CA SER A 104 -8.38 -9.33 10.07
C SER A 104 -9.72 -8.80 10.54
N VAL A 105 -10.05 -7.57 10.14
CA VAL A 105 -11.32 -6.91 10.47
C VAL A 105 -12.29 -7.13 9.33
N ASN A 106 -11.87 -6.81 8.11
CA ASN A 106 -12.73 -6.79 6.94
C ASN A 106 -11.95 -6.97 5.64
N THR A 107 -12.68 -7.38 4.60
CA THR A 107 -12.21 -7.34 3.21
C THR A 107 -13.29 -6.66 2.39
N GLU A 108 -12.96 -5.54 1.77
CA GLU A 108 -13.86 -4.76 0.93
C GLU A 108 -13.44 -4.80 -0.53
N VAL A 109 -14.43 -4.76 -1.42
CA VAL A 109 -14.22 -4.62 -2.86
C VAL A 109 -13.86 -3.18 -3.18
N ILE A 110 -12.79 -2.99 -3.95
CA ILE A 110 -12.37 -1.67 -4.41
C ILE A 110 -13.05 -1.40 -5.76
N THR A 111 -14.24 -0.80 -5.72
CA THR A 111 -14.93 -0.46 -6.97
C THR A 111 -14.13 0.53 -7.80
N GLY A 112 -13.78 0.16 -9.01
CA GLY A 112 -13.00 1.00 -9.95
C GLY A 112 -11.49 0.73 -9.93
N ALA A 113 -11.03 -0.26 -9.17
CA ALA A 113 -9.68 -0.82 -9.26
C ALA A 113 -9.77 -2.35 -9.27
N ASP A 114 -9.65 -2.96 -10.44
CA ASP A 114 -9.77 -4.42 -10.60
C ASP A 114 -8.44 -5.14 -10.27
N VAL A 115 -7.31 -4.49 -10.57
CA VAL A 115 -5.95 -5.00 -10.25
C VAL A 115 -5.18 -3.93 -9.47
N PRO A 116 -5.51 -3.74 -8.18
CA PRO A 116 -4.81 -2.76 -7.34
C PRO A 116 -3.37 -3.20 -7.09
N THR A 117 -2.42 -2.26 -7.23
CA THR A 117 -0.98 -2.50 -7.12
C THR A 117 -0.36 -1.74 -5.96
N GLY A 118 -0.66 -0.45 -5.80
CA GLY A 118 -0.17 0.38 -4.71
C GLY A 118 -1.29 0.97 -3.85
N LEU A 119 -0.96 1.33 -2.62
CA LEU A 119 -1.90 1.89 -1.64
C LEU A 119 -1.22 2.94 -0.77
N THR A 120 -1.86 4.10 -0.64
CA THR A 120 -1.45 5.13 0.33
C THR A 120 -2.65 5.90 0.87
N PHE A 121 -2.43 6.67 1.95
CA PHE A 121 -3.43 7.56 2.56
C PHE A 121 -2.93 9.00 2.52
N ASN A 122 -3.84 9.97 2.65
CA ASN A 122 -3.46 11.34 2.98
C ASN A 122 -3.06 11.45 4.47
N ASN A 123 -2.51 12.59 4.85
CA ASN A 123 -1.89 12.80 6.17
C ASN A 123 -2.83 12.61 7.38
N ASP A 124 -4.13 12.74 7.20
CA ASP A 124 -5.11 12.58 8.29
C ASP A 124 -5.96 11.30 8.16
N GLY A 125 -5.66 10.47 7.16
CA GLY A 125 -6.34 9.21 6.92
C GLY A 125 -7.78 9.33 6.43
N THR A 126 -8.24 10.54 6.05
CA THR A 126 -9.60 10.75 5.54
C THR A 126 -9.76 10.37 4.09
N LYS A 127 -8.66 10.15 3.38
CA LYS A 127 -8.63 9.70 1.98
C LYS A 127 -7.68 8.53 1.81
N MET A 128 -8.11 7.57 1.01
CA MET A 128 -7.31 6.45 0.53
C MET A 128 -7.09 6.58 -0.97
N PHE A 129 -5.91 6.20 -1.44
CA PHE A 129 -5.54 6.19 -2.85
C PHE A 129 -4.99 4.83 -3.25
N VAL A 130 -5.42 4.35 -4.41
CA VAL A 130 -5.04 3.04 -4.94
C VAL A 130 -4.62 3.20 -6.40
N THR A 131 -3.46 2.69 -6.78
CA THR A 131 -3.11 2.50 -8.18
C THR A 131 -3.77 1.25 -8.72
N ASP A 132 -4.32 1.34 -9.94
CA ASP A 132 -4.91 0.21 -10.64
C ASP A 132 -4.21 -0.04 -11.98
N ASN A 133 -3.56 -1.18 -12.09
CA ASN A 133 -2.80 -1.58 -13.28
C ASN A 133 -3.74 -1.95 -14.45
N SER A 134 -4.95 -2.44 -14.18
CA SER A 134 -5.87 -2.89 -15.24
C SER A 134 -6.46 -1.74 -16.05
N THR A 135 -6.75 -0.61 -15.40
CA THR A 135 -7.35 0.56 -16.04
C THR A 135 -6.36 1.72 -16.22
N ASN A 136 -5.13 1.57 -15.70
CA ASN A 136 -4.09 2.61 -15.72
C ASN A 136 -4.53 3.89 -15.01
N ASN A 137 -5.12 3.74 -13.85
CA ASN A 137 -5.70 4.83 -13.06
C ASN A 137 -5.12 4.88 -11.65
N VAL A 138 -5.28 6.04 -11.03
CA VAL A 138 -5.30 6.20 -9.57
C VAL A 138 -6.73 6.47 -9.15
N VAL A 139 -7.23 5.71 -8.20
CA VAL A 139 -8.56 5.86 -7.62
C VAL A 139 -8.42 6.34 -6.18
N SER A 140 -9.16 7.39 -5.81
CA SER A 140 -9.23 7.85 -4.42
C SER A 140 -10.60 7.58 -3.82
N PHE A 141 -10.65 7.34 -2.53
CA PHE A 141 -11.87 7.12 -1.75
C PHE A 141 -11.90 8.06 -0.55
N GLU A 142 -13.05 8.68 -0.31
CA GLU A 142 -13.31 9.40 0.94
C GLU A 142 -13.63 8.37 2.03
N LEU A 143 -13.02 8.52 3.20
CA LEU A 143 -13.28 7.69 4.37
C LEU A 143 -14.04 8.49 5.42
N ALA A 144 -15.21 7.99 5.83
CA ALA A 144 -16.06 8.65 6.82
C ALA A 144 -15.43 8.68 8.22
N THR A 145 -14.60 7.71 8.52
CA THR A 145 -13.74 7.64 9.70
C THR A 145 -12.32 7.49 9.22
N PRO A 146 -11.36 8.28 9.72
CA PRO A 146 -9.96 8.16 9.32
C PRO A 146 -9.44 6.73 9.42
N TYR A 147 -8.79 6.28 8.34
CA TYR A 147 -8.19 4.94 8.26
C TYR A 147 -9.17 3.77 8.45
N ASP A 148 -10.47 3.98 8.27
CA ASP A 148 -11.49 2.92 8.33
C ASP A 148 -11.91 2.57 6.90
N THR A 149 -11.45 1.44 6.40
CA THR A 149 -11.74 0.95 5.06
C THR A 149 -12.89 -0.06 5.02
N THR A 150 -13.59 -0.24 6.13
CA THR A 150 -14.75 -1.16 6.21
C THR A 150 -15.94 -0.68 5.39
N VAL A 151 -15.99 0.61 5.05
CA VAL A 151 -16.95 1.20 4.13
C VAL A 151 -16.22 2.23 3.27
N LEU A 152 -15.98 1.91 2.00
CA LEU A 152 -15.41 2.84 1.04
C LEU A 152 -16.48 3.84 0.59
N GLY A 153 -16.19 5.13 0.77
CA GLY A 153 -17.09 6.22 0.40
C GLY A 153 -17.07 6.56 -1.09
N THR A 154 -17.38 7.81 -1.42
CA THR A 154 -17.32 8.30 -2.81
C THR A 154 -15.91 8.20 -3.37
N SER A 155 -15.81 7.80 -4.63
CA SER A 155 -14.52 7.69 -5.32
C SER A 155 -14.34 8.77 -6.39
N ALA A 156 -13.08 9.16 -6.61
CA ALA A 156 -12.66 9.92 -7.78
C ALA A 156 -11.52 9.18 -8.47
N THR A 157 -11.41 9.33 -9.78
CA THR A 157 -10.42 8.62 -10.59
C THR A 157 -9.63 9.61 -11.42
N THR A 158 -8.31 9.43 -11.48
CA THR A 158 -7.42 10.15 -12.39
C THR A 158 -6.69 9.15 -13.27
N ALA A 159 -6.84 9.32 -14.59
CA ALA A 159 -6.13 8.51 -15.55
C ALA A 159 -4.64 8.91 -15.57
N VAL A 160 -3.77 7.96 -15.30
CA VAL A 160 -2.31 8.11 -15.46
C VAL A 160 -1.81 7.44 -16.74
N GLY A 161 -2.67 6.74 -17.43
CA GLY A 161 -2.39 5.94 -18.64
C GLY A 161 -1.88 6.72 -19.85
N ASN A 162 -1.97 8.05 -19.87
CA ASN A 162 -1.31 8.86 -20.92
C ASN A 162 0.22 8.88 -20.77
N SER A 163 0.72 8.61 -19.59
CA SER A 163 2.14 8.63 -19.24
C SER A 163 2.64 7.25 -18.82
N GLU A 164 1.81 6.47 -18.10
CA GLU A 164 2.14 5.14 -17.60
C GLU A 164 0.99 4.15 -17.82
N THR A 165 1.25 3.04 -18.52
CA THR A 165 0.27 1.99 -18.82
C THR A 165 0.48 0.73 -17.98
N GLY A 166 1.18 0.82 -16.88
CA GLY A 166 1.40 -0.24 -15.90
C GLY A 166 1.80 0.38 -14.57
N PRO A 167 0.90 1.18 -13.94
CA PRO A 167 1.22 1.80 -12.66
C PRO A 167 1.33 0.72 -11.57
N GLU A 168 2.43 0.76 -10.81
CA GLU A 168 2.74 -0.22 -9.77
C GLU A 168 2.57 0.35 -8.37
N ASP A 169 2.98 1.63 -8.17
CA ASP A 169 2.87 2.27 -6.86
C ASP A 169 2.79 3.78 -7.00
N MET A 170 2.38 4.46 -5.93
CA MET A 170 2.31 5.91 -5.87
C MET A 170 2.63 6.45 -4.48
N THR A 171 3.02 7.72 -4.46
CA THR A 171 3.19 8.48 -3.23
C THR A 171 2.87 9.95 -3.45
N PHE A 172 2.69 10.69 -2.36
CA PHE A 172 2.53 12.13 -2.39
C PHE A 172 3.71 12.83 -1.71
N ASN A 173 3.93 14.09 -2.05
CA ASN A 173 4.74 14.95 -1.21
C ASN A 173 4.00 15.31 0.10
N ALA A 174 4.72 15.85 1.08
CA ALA A 174 4.19 16.04 2.43
C ALA A 174 2.94 16.95 2.51
N ASP A 175 2.77 17.88 1.58
CA ASP A 175 1.61 18.78 1.55
C ASP A 175 0.50 18.33 0.60
N GLY A 176 0.68 17.19 -0.08
CA GLY A 176 -0.30 16.60 -0.98
C GLY A 176 -0.53 17.35 -2.29
N THR A 177 0.33 18.32 -2.63
CA THR A 177 0.23 19.09 -3.88
C THR A 177 0.88 18.43 -5.07
N LYS A 178 1.62 17.34 -4.84
CA LYS A 178 2.25 16.51 -5.88
C LYS A 178 1.99 15.04 -5.62
N MET A 179 1.65 14.33 -6.69
CA MET A 179 1.56 12.88 -6.73
C MET A 179 2.66 12.33 -7.65
N PHE A 180 3.31 11.29 -7.22
CA PHE A 180 4.32 10.55 -7.99
C PHE A 180 3.82 9.14 -8.23
N VAL A 181 3.86 8.70 -9.47
CA VAL A 181 3.45 7.34 -9.87
C VAL A 181 4.65 6.66 -10.52
N VAL A 182 4.98 5.48 -10.05
CA VAL A 182 5.97 4.59 -10.69
C VAL A 182 5.24 3.48 -11.43
N GLY A 183 5.77 3.08 -12.57
CA GLY A 183 5.20 1.98 -13.32
C GLY A 183 6.23 1.20 -14.13
N SER A 184 5.81 0.02 -14.54
CA SER A 184 6.67 -0.97 -15.20
C SER A 184 6.76 -0.80 -16.72
N THR A 185 5.74 -0.23 -17.36
CA THR A 185 5.70 -0.11 -18.83
C THR A 185 6.55 1.05 -19.32
N GLY A 186 6.42 2.24 -18.72
CA GLY A 186 7.22 3.43 -19.03
C GLY A 186 8.60 3.41 -18.40
N ASN A 187 8.86 2.50 -17.46
CA ASN A 187 10.10 2.43 -16.67
C ASN A 187 10.49 3.81 -16.10
N SER A 188 9.52 4.56 -15.60
CA SER A 188 9.65 5.96 -15.22
C SER A 188 8.88 6.27 -13.94
N VAL A 189 9.24 7.40 -13.33
CA VAL A 189 8.43 8.03 -12.29
C VAL A 189 7.78 9.27 -12.92
N TYR A 190 6.47 9.35 -12.82
CA TYR A 190 5.70 10.49 -13.34
C TYR A 190 5.22 11.36 -12.18
N GLU A 191 5.41 12.67 -12.32
CA GLU A 191 4.95 13.68 -11.36
C GLU A 191 3.67 14.34 -11.90
N TYR A 192 2.65 14.41 -11.06
CA TYR A 192 1.40 15.13 -11.30
C TYR A 192 1.27 16.26 -10.27
N SER A 193 0.96 17.47 -10.75
CA SER A 193 0.66 18.60 -9.86
C SER A 193 -0.82 18.62 -9.53
N LEU A 194 -1.16 18.82 -8.25
CA LEU A 194 -2.53 18.96 -7.76
C LEU A 194 -2.75 20.40 -7.30
N SER A 195 -3.71 21.09 -7.89
CA SER A 195 -4.01 22.47 -7.49
C SER A 195 -4.74 22.55 -6.13
N THR A 196 -5.35 21.44 -5.72
CA THR A 196 -5.89 21.22 -4.37
C THR A 196 -5.23 19.97 -3.79
N ALA A 197 -4.67 20.09 -2.59
CA ALA A 197 -3.95 19.00 -1.94
C ALA A 197 -4.79 17.72 -1.84
N PHE A 198 -4.23 16.58 -2.24
CA PHE A 198 -4.88 15.28 -2.21
C PHE A 198 -6.23 15.22 -2.98
N ASP A 199 -6.42 16.06 -3.98
CA ASP A 199 -7.61 16.05 -4.83
C ASP A 199 -7.22 15.68 -6.27
N LEU A 200 -7.44 14.40 -6.63
CA LEU A 200 -7.10 13.86 -7.94
C LEU A 200 -7.83 14.56 -9.09
N SER A 201 -9.01 15.15 -8.85
CA SER A 201 -9.78 15.87 -9.87
C SER A 201 -9.07 17.15 -10.35
N THR A 202 -8.06 17.61 -9.61
CA THR A 202 -7.30 18.83 -9.89
C THR A 202 -5.91 18.54 -10.50
N SER A 203 -5.64 17.30 -10.90
CA SER A 203 -4.35 16.87 -11.45
C SER A 203 -4.06 17.45 -12.83
N THR A 204 -2.80 17.84 -13.07
CA THR A 204 -2.29 18.38 -14.34
C THR A 204 -0.90 17.83 -14.68
#